data_aea9f0d21cfa30b884dfed770ed3810a
#
_entry.id   aea9f0d21cfa30b884dfed770ed3810a
#
_cell.length_a   1.000
_cell.length_b   1.000
_cell.length_c   1.000
_cell.angle_alpha   90.00
_cell.angle_beta   90.00
_cell.angle_gamma   90.00
#
_symmetry.space_group_name_H-M   'P 1'
#
loop_
_entity.id
_entity.type
_entity.pdbx_description
1 polymer ?
#
loop_
_entity_poly.entity_id
_entity_poly.type
_entity_poly.pdbx_seq_one_letter_code
_entity_poly.pdbx_strand_id
1 'polypeptide(L)' 'MTYTSLEQLPLALSAEDVAQVLGISRANAYELMHSEGFPTLKIGKRMTVPKDKLIEWIQTRIVG' A
#
# COMPACT_ATOMS: atom_id res chain seq x y z
N MET A 1 6.21 13.10 -8.12
CA MET A 1 6.98 12.12 -8.87
C MET A 1 6.63 10.71 -8.41
N THR A 2 6.47 9.82 -9.32
CA THR A 2 6.11 8.45 -8.99
C THR A 2 7.35 7.56 -8.98
N TYR A 3 7.19 6.42 -8.35
CA TYR A 3 8.26 5.44 -8.30
C TYR A 3 8.36 4.71 -9.63
N THR A 4 9.58 4.48 -10.09
CA THR A 4 9.81 3.79 -11.36
C THR A 4 9.96 2.28 -11.18
N SER A 5 10.20 1.83 -9.96
CA SER A 5 10.28 0.40 -9.66
C SER A 5 9.95 0.18 -8.21
N LEU A 6 9.60 -1.07 -7.89
CA LEU A 6 9.29 -1.44 -6.52
C LEU A 6 10.50 -1.29 -5.59
N GLU A 7 11.69 -1.40 -6.15
CA GLU A 7 12.90 -1.29 -5.35
C GLU A 7 13.11 0.12 -4.79
N GLN A 8 12.52 1.11 -5.44
CA GLN A 8 12.65 2.50 -5.01
C GLN A 8 11.69 2.86 -3.89
N LEU A 9 10.76 1.98 -3.57
CA LEU A 9 9.79 2.25 -2.52
C LEU A 9 10.45 2.14 -1.14
N PRO A 10 10.03 2.98 -0.19
CA PRO A 10 10.49 2.81 1.19
C PRO A 10 9.93 1.52 1.77
N LEU A 11 10.55 1.04 2.84
CA LEU A 11 10.10 -0.19 3.49
C LEU A 11 8.69 -0.05 4.08
N ALA A 12 8.34 1.14 4.54
CA ALA A 12 7.02 1.41 5.10
C ALA A 12 6.35 2.46 4.23
N LEU A 13 5.15 2.17 3.77
CA LEU A 13 4.43 3.01 2.82
C LEU A 13 3.31 3.77 3.53
N SER A 14 3.15 5.04 3.17
CA SER A 14 2.02 5.85 3.62
C SER A 14 0.83 5.61 2.69
N ALA A 15 -0.33 6.18 3.06
CA ALA A 15 -1.50 6.11 2.19
C ALA A 15 -1.21 6.73 0.83
N GLU A 16 -0.46 7.83 0.83
CA GLU A 16 -0.11 8.49 -0.43
C GLU A 16 0.76 7.59 -1.29
N ASP A 17 1.72 6.90 -0.66
CA ASP A 17 2.57 5.96 -1.38
C ASP A 17 1.74 4.81 -1.97
N VAL A 18 0.82 4.27 -1.18
CA VAL A 18 -0.06 3.19 -1.65
C VAL A 18 -0.89 3.67 -2.83
N ALA A 19 -1.41 4.89 -2.75
CA ALA A 19 -2.20 5.45 -3.84
C ALA A 19 -1.38 5.52 -5.13
N GLN A 20 -0.14 5.95 -5.03
CA GLN A 20 0.72 6.06 -6.22
C GLN A 20 1.06 4.70 -6.80
N VAL A 21 1.36 3.74 -5.94
CA VAL A 21 1.71 2.39 -6.38
C VAL A 21 0.54 1.74 -7.11
N LEU A 22 -0.66 1.88 -6.57
CA LEU A 22 -1.83 1.22 -7.12
C LEU A 22 -2.56 2.07 -8.17
N GLY A 23 -2.16 3.32 -8.33
CA GLY A 23 -2.79 4.20 -9.32
C GLY A 23 -4.21 4.58 -8.93
N ILE A 24 -4.47 4.76 -7.65
CA ILE A 24 -5.80 5.13 -7.15
C ILE A 24 -5.72 6.44 -6.39
N SER A 25 -6.87 7.00 -6.06
CA SER A 25 -6.90 8.24 -5.30
C SER A 25 -6.47 8.00 -3.87
N ARG A 26 -6.08 9.09 -3.19
CA ARG A 26 -5.70 8.99 -1.77
C ARG A 26 -6.88 8.50 -0.94
N ALA A 27 -8.08 8.99 -1.24
CA ALA A 27 -9.27 8.56 -0.50
C ALA A 27 -9.49 7.06 -0.64
N ASN A 28 -9.34 6.53 -1.85
CA ASN A 28 -9.49 5.10 -2.07
C ASN A 28 -8.39 4.32 -1.36
N ALA A 29 -7.18 4.87 -1.32
CA ALA A 29 -6.08 4.22 -0.60
C ALA A 29 -6.40 4.14 0.90
N TYR A 30 -6.93 5.21 1.48
CA TYR A 30 -7.32 5.18 2.88
C TYR A 30 -8.40 4.15 3.15
N GLU A 31 -9.41 4.07 2.28
CA GLU A 31 -10.45 3.06 2.43
C GLU A 31 -9.87 1.65 2.37
N LEU A 32 -8.96 1.45 1.43
CA LEU A 32 -8.32 0.15 1.28
C LEU A 32 -7.52 -0.23 2.51
N MET A 33 -6.80 0.74 3.08
CA MET A 33 -5.98 0.49 4.26
C MET A 33 -6.81 0.18 5.50
N HIS A 34 -8.08 0.59 5.50
CA HIS A 34 -8.99 0.27 6.59
C HIS A 34 -9.73 -1.04 6.35
N SER A 35 -9.64 -1.60 5.16
CA SER A 35 -10.39 -2.80 4.83
C SER A 35 -9.73 -4.02 5.48
N GLU A 36 -10.56 -5.03 5.74
CA GLU A 36 -10.10 -6.28 6.29
C GLU A 36 -9.27 -7.03 5.26
N GLY A 37 -8.18 -7.61 5.71
CA GLY A 37 -7.32 -8.39 4.82
C GLY A 37 -6.22 -7.60 4.15
N PHE A 38 -6.27 -6.28 4.23
CA PHE A 38 -5.18 -5.48 3.70
C PHE A 38 -4.06 -5.39 4.75
N PRO A 39 -2.79 -5.52 4.34
CA PRO A 39 -1.68 -5.59 5.29
C PRO A 39 -1.29 -4.23 5.87
N THR A 40 -2.18 -3.62 6.61
CA THR A 40 -1.94 -2.32 7.24
C THR A 40 -1.36 -2.54 8.63
N LEU A 41 -0.24 -1.86 8.90
CA LEU A 41 0.37 -1.87 10.21
C LEU A 41 0.01 -0.57 10.91
N LYS A 42 -0.64 -0.69 12.06
CA LYS A 42 -1.06 0.49 12.82
C LYS A 42 -0.12 0.71 13.98
N ILE A 43 0.51 1.88 14.00
CA ILE A 43 1.44 2.25 15.07
C ILE A 43 0.93 3.55 15.68
N GLY A 44 0.36 3.46 16.88
CA GLY A 44 -0.26 4.61 17.51
C GLY A 44 -1.36 5.16 16.62
N LYS A 45 -1.23 6.41 16.20
CA LYS A 45 -2.21 7.05 15.33
C LYS A 45 -1.84 6.96 13.85
N ARG A 46 -0.72 6.33 13.55
CA ARG A 46 -0.23 6.26 12.18
C ARG A 46 -0.52 4.88 11.58
N MET A 47 -0.82 4.88 10.30
CA MET A 47 -1.00 3.65 9.54
C MET A 47 0.06 3.59 8.46
N THR A 48 0.72 2.46 8.36
CA THR A 48 1.70 2.22 7.32
C THR A 48 1.47 0.85 6.72
N VAL A 49 2.03 0.64 5.54
CA VAL A 49 1.92 -0.66 4.87
C VAL A 49 3.33 -1.13 4.57
N PRO A 50 3.77 -2.24 5.15
CA PRO A 50 5.09 -2.79 4.81
C PRO A 50 5.16 -3.12 3.33
N LYS A 51 6.23 -2.71 2.68
CA LYS A 51 6.36 -2.89 1.23
C LYS A 51 6.22 -4.36 0.84
N ASP A 52 6.90 -5.23 1.55
CA ASP A 52 6.87 -6.66 1.22
C ASP A 52 5.47 -7.22 1.31
N LYS A 53 4.71 -6.79 2.30
CA LYS A 53 3.34 -7.27 2.49
C LYS A 53 2.41 -6.72 1.42
N LEU A 54 2.65 -5.48 0.99
CA LEU A 54 1.86 -4.94 -0.11
C LEU A 54 2.09 -5.73 -1.39
N ILE A 55 3.33 -6.09 -1.66
CA ILE A 55 3.66 -6.88 -2.84
C ILE A 55 2.96 -8.24 -2.78
N GLU A 56 2.99 -8.90 -1.63
CA GLU A 56 2.28 -10.16 -1.45
C GLU A 56 0.79 -10.00 -1.69
N TRP A 57 0.22 -8.94 -1.13
CA TRP A 57 -1.21 -8.68 -1.27
C TRP A 57 -1.59 -8.51 -2.74
N ILE A 58 -0.77 -7.76 -3.47
CA ILE A 58 -1.01 -7.56 -4.90
C ILE A 58 -1.00 -8.90 -5.63
N GLN A 59 -0.03 -9.74 -5.31
CA GLN A 59 0.10 -11.03 -5.98
C GLN A 59 -1.10 -11.93 -5.73
N THR A 60 -1.69 -11.84 -4.53
CA THR A 60 -2.87 -12.65 -4.23
C THR A 60 -4.13 -12.13 -4.90
N ARG A 61 -4.10 -10.89 -5.41
CA ARG A 61 -5.27 -10.30 -6.06
C ARG A 61 -5.22 -10.36 -7.57
N ILE A 62 -4.11 -10.80 -8.11
CA ILE A 62 -3.99 -10.94 -9.56
C ILE A 62 -4.76 -12.16 -9.99
N VAL A 63 -5.68 -11.97 -10.95
CA VAL A 63 -6.48 -13.03 -11.49
C VAL A 63 -5.96 -13.36 -12.88
N GLY A 64 -5.60 -14.62 -13.07
CA GLY A 64 -5.12 -14.90 -14.41
C GLY A 64 -4.38 -16.19 -14.51
#